data_3014f110644e9473e612da03c49d7cf9
#
_entry.id   3014f110644e9473e612da03c49d7cf9
#
_cell.length_a   1.000
_cell.length_b   1.000
_cell.length_c   1.000
_cell.angle_alpha   90.00
_cell.angle_beta   90.00
_cell.angle_gamma   90.00
#
_symmetry.space_group_name_H-M   'P 1'
#
loop_
_entity.id
_entity.type
_entity.pdbx_description
1 polymer ?
#
loop_
_entity_poly.entity_id
_entity_poly.type
_entity_poly.pdbx_seq_one_letter_code
_entity_poly.pdbx_strand_id
1 'polypeptide(L)'
;PFPPTQNQIINAIDYQIKKYKYNKIYLVTEDMQNLSILKKYYDNKILVFHNSFRSNKINIFEQSSRKNHRYLIGKENIIDMLLLAKTNKIICSNSHLPDASKFISYPKKIKLIKIKNGNNSENILIAQCLWYIKKNLPEFLGGFKI
;
A
#
# COMPACT_ATOMS: atom_id res chain seq x y z
N PRO A 1 -8.66 10.48 -1.13
CA PRO A 1 -8.94 9.43 -2.12
C PRO A 1 -9.43 8.14 -1.44
N PHE A 2 -10.21 7.34 -2.16
CA PHE A 2 -10.57 6.01 -1.69
C PHE A 2 -9.34 5.09 -1.66
N PRO A 3 -9.16 4.26 -0.61
CA PRO A 3 -8.09 3.26 -0.60
C PRO A 3 -8.35 2.18 -1.66
N PRO A 4 -7.29 1.52 -2.17
CA PRO A 4 -7.46 0.38 -3.06
C PRO A 4 -8.08 -0.80 -2.31
N THR A 5 -8.88 -1.60 -3.03
CA THR A 5 -9.36 -2.88 -2.50
C THR A 5 -8.26 -3.93 -2.55
N GLN A 6 -8.40 -4.98 -1.72
CA GLN A 6 -7.44 -6.08 -1.71
C GLN A 6 -7.34 -6.77 -3.08
N ASN A 7 -8.48 -6.97 -3.75
CA ASN A 7 -8.51 -7.57 -5.09
C ASN A 7 -7.76 -6.71 -6.11
N GLN A 8 -7.93 -5.38 -6.08
CA GLN A 8 -7.17 -4.49 -6.96
C GLN A 8 -5.66 -4.61 -6.74
N ILE A 9 -5.22 -4.69 -5.48
CA ILE A 9 -3.80 -4.85 -5.14
C ILE A 9 -3.29 -6.19 -5.67
N ILE A 10 -3.97 -7.30 -5.36
CA ILE A 10 -3.59 -8.65 -5.78
C ILE A 10 -3.54 -8.75 -7.29
N ASN A 11 -4.59 -8.32 -7.99
CA ASN A 11 -4.65 -8.35 -9.46
C ASN A 11 -3.53 -7.52 -10.10
N ALA A 12 -3.22 -6.35 -9.51
CA ALA A 12 -2.12 -5.51 -10.00
C ALA A 12 -0.76 -6.20 -9.79
N ILE A 13 -0.54 -6.85 -8.67
CA ILE A 13 0.69 -7.60 -8.38
C ILE A 13 0.82 -8.78 -9.33
N ASP A 14 -0.21 -9.63 -9.45
CA ASP A 14 -0.22 -10.81 -10.30
C ASP A 14 0.03 -10.48 -11.76
N TYR A 15 -0.60 -9.40 -12.25
CA TYR A 15 -0.34 -8.90 -13.60
C TYR A 15 1.14 -8.53 -13.79
N GLN A 16 1.77 -7.87 -12.81
CA GLN A 16 3.18 -7.48 -12.91
C GLN A 16 4.11 -8.69 -12.83
N ILE A 17 3.83 -9.65 -11.95
CA ILE A 17 4.60 -10.90 -11.84
C ILE A 17 4.53 -11.65 -13.16
N LYS A 18 3.33 -11.87 -13.71
CA LYS A 18 3.11 -12.61 -14.96
C LYS A 18 3.80 -11.93 -16.14
N LYS A 19 3.69 -10.60 -16.26
CA LYS A 19 4.21 -9.84 -17.40
C LYS A 19 5.74 -9.70 -17.40
N TYR A 20 6.33 -9.49 -16.21
CA TYR A 20 7.76 -9.14 -16.09
C TYR A 20 8.57 -10.19 -15.35
N LYS A 21 7.96 -11.32 -14.96
CA LYS A 21 8.60 -12.45 -14.26
C LYS A 21 9.33 -12.02 -12.98
N TYR A 22 8.76 -11.08 -12.24
CA TYR A 22 9.30 -10.68 -10.94
C TYR A 22 9.22 -11.84 -9.96
N ASN A 23 10.30 -12.05 -9.19
CA ASN A 23 10.43 -13.13 -8.23
C ASN A 23 10.36 -12.65 -6.77
N LYS A 24 10.28 -11.33 -6.54
CA LYS A 24 10.20 -10.73 -5.20
C LYS A 24 9.21 -9.58 -5.18
N ILE A 25 8.47 -9.51 -4.07
CA ILE A 25 7.56 -8.41 -3.73
C ILE A 25 8.07 -7.80 -2.44
N TYR A 26 8.40 -6.50 -2.44
CA TYR A 26 8.68 -5.77 -1.21
C TYR A 26 7.41 -5.05 -0.76
N LEU A 27 6.87 -5.44 0.41
CA LEU A 27 5.64 -4.91 0.95
C LEU A 27 5.91 -3.84 2.01
N VAL A 28 5.34 -2.67 1.81
CA VAL A 28 5.25 -1.60 2.81
C VAL A 28 3.77 -1.37 3.13
N THR A 29 3.42 -1.57 4.39
CA THR A 29 2.06 -1.33 4.90
C THR A 29 2.09 -1.09 6.40
N GLU A 30 1.28 -0.16 6.87
CA GLU A 30 1.05 0.12 8.29
C GLU A 30 -0.06 -0.79 8.87
N ASP A 31 -0.81 -1.44 8.01
CA ASP A 31 -1.95 -2.28 8.38
C ASP A 31 -1.54 -3.76 8.50
N MET A 32 -1.76 -4.31 9.70
CA MET A 32 -1.49 -5.72 10.01
C MET A 32 -2.41 -6.67 9.24
N GLN A 33 -3.65 -6.27 8.96
CA GLN A 33 -4.59 -7.11 8.20
C GLN A 33 -4.12 -7.27 6.76
N ASN A 34 -3.69 -6.18 6.11
CA ASN A 34 -3.13 -6.24 4.75
C ASN A 34 -1.89 -7.13 4.68
N LEU A 35 -1.00 -7.04 5.69
CA LEU A 35 0.15 -7.93 5.77
C LEU A 35 -0.27 -9.40 5.87
N SER A 36 -1.23 -9.71 6.76
CA SER A 36 -1.71 -11.08 6.99
C SER A 36 -2.34 -11.69 5.72
N ILE A 37 -3.13 -10.91 5.00
CA ILE A 37 -3.78 -11.34 3.76
C ILE A 37 -2.73 -11.61 2.67
N LEU A 38 -1.79 -10.68 2.46
CA LEU A 38 -0.77 -10.84 1.43
C LEU A 38 0.21 -11.98 1.77
N LYS A 39 0.50 -12.22 3.05
CA LYS A 39 1.26 -13.40 3.48
C LYS A 39 0.54 -14.72 3.20
N LYS A 40 -0.80 -14.74 3.34
CA LYS A 40 -1.61 -15.92 3.03
C LYS A 40 -1.67 -16.18 1.52
N TYR A 41 -1.65 -15.11 0.71
CA TYR A 41 -1.76 -15.20 -0.74
C TYR A 41 -0.42 -15.48 -1.43
N TYR A 42 0.67 -14.86 -0.94
CA TYR A 42 2.02 -15.02 -1.49
C TYR A 42 2.93 -15.76 -0.52
N ASP A 43 3.73 -16.69 -1.04
CA ASP A 43 4.74 -17.41 -0.26
C ASP A 43 5.78 -16.43 0.32
N ASN A 44 6.29 -16.73 1.52
CA ASN A 44 7.36 -16.01 2.19
C ASN A 44 8.67 -15.93 1.36
N LYS A 45 8.86 -16.82 0.38
CA LYS A 45 9.97 -16.75 -0.57
C LYS A 45 9.84 -15.58 -1.54
N ILE A 46 8.61 -15.15 -1.83
CA ILE A 46 8.29 -14.07 -2.76
C ILE A 46 8.07 -12.77 -2.02
N LEU A 47 7.33 -12.80 -0.89
CA LEU A 47 6.97 -11.63 -0.12
C LEU A 47 8.07 -11.30 0.91
N VAL A 48 8.65 -10.12 0.76
CA VAL A 48 9.66 -9.56 1.68
C VAL A 48 9.12 -8.26 2.27
N PHE A 49 9.38 -8.00 3.54
CA PHE A 49 8.98 -6.77 4.21
C PHE A 49 9.96 -6.44 5.35
N HIS A 50 10.08 -5.16 5.65
CA HIS A 50 10.80 -4.69 6.82
C HIS A 50 9.96 -4.94 8.09
N ASN A 51 10.60 -5.25 9.22
CA ASN A 51 9.92 -5.44 10.50
C ASN A 51 9.60 -4.09 11.16
N SER A 52 8.77 -3.29 10.47
CA SER A 52 8.24 -2.02 10.96
C SER A 52 7.00 -2.22 11.83
N PHE A 53 6.67 -1.22 12.63
CA PHE A 53 5.47 -1.24 13.44
C PHE A 53 4.22 -1.24 12.57
N ARG A 54 3.26 -2.11 12.88
CA ARG A 54 1.96 -2.23 12.21
C ARG A 54 0.86 -2.31 13.24
N SER A 55 -0.32 -1.85 12.88
CA SER A 55 -1.48 -1.83 13.76
C SER A 55 -2.73 -2.32 13.03
N ASN A 56 -3.69 -2.84 13.79
CA ASN A 56 -5.05 -3.07 13.34
C ASN A 56 -5.93 -1.81 13.51
N LYS A 57 -5.39 -0.73 14.08
CA LYS A 57 -6.07 0.54 14.29
C LYS A 57 -5.70 1.52 13.16
N ILE A 58 -6.62 2.43 12.88
CA ILE A 58 -6.55 3.33 11.72
C ILE A 58 -5.33 4.29 11.79
N ASN A 59 -4.90 4.72 12.98
CA ASN A 59 -3.82 5.70 13.11
C ASN A 59 -2.69 5.19 13.99
N ILE A 60 -1.56 4.85 13.36
CA ILE A 60 -0.37 4.38 14.08
C ILE A 60 0.36 5.50 14.84
N PHE A 61 0.21 6.78 14.42
CA PHE A 61 0.89 7.92 15.04
C PHE A 61 0.29 8.31 16.38
N GLU A 62 -0.96 7.95 16.65
CA GLU A 62 -1.67 8.22 17.90
C GLU A 62 -1.43 7.16 18.97
N GLN A 63 -0.80 6.05 18.61
CA GLN A 63 -0.52 4.96 19.52
C GLN A 63 0.82 5.22 20.24
N SER A 64 0.81 5.20 21.57
CA SER A 64 2.03 5.30 22.39
C SER A 64 2.49 3.92 22.89
N SER A 65 2.48 2.91 22.01
CA SER A 65 2.72 1.51 22.38
C SER A 65 4.16 1.18 22.74
N ARG A 66 5.11 2.08 22.45
CA ARG A 66 6.54 1.90 22.74
C ARG A 66 7.23 3.24 23.02
N LYS A 67 8.33 3.21 23.82
CA LYS A 67 9.15 4.42 24.08
C LYS A 67 9.63 5.02 22.75
N ASN A 68 9.54 6.33 22.63
CA ASN A 68 9.92 7.08 21.41
C ASN A 68 9.17 6.63 20.14
N HIS A 69 7.90 6.24 20.28
CA HIS A 69 7.11 5.62 19.20
C HIS A 69 7.11 6.43 17.90
N ARG A 70 6.85 7.74 17.96
CA ARG A 70 6.83 8.63 16.78
C ARG A 70 8.18 8.70 16.05
N TYR A 71 9.27 8.79 16.82
CA TYR A 71 10.62 8.78 16.25
C TYR A 71 10.92 7.46 15.55
N LEU A 72 10.55 6.32 16.17
CA LEU A 72 10.76 5.00 15.59
C LEU A 72 9.94 4.79 14.31
N ILE A 73 8.68 5.23 14.28
CA ILE A 73 7.87 5.21 13.03
C ILE A 73 8.53 6.04 11.94
N GLY A 74 8.99 7.25 12.26
CA GLY A 74 9.70 8.07 11.28
C GLY A 74 10.94 7.39 10.71
N LYS A 75 11.75 6.75 11.57
CA LYS A 75 12.92 5.98 11.16
C LYS A 75 12.52 4.78 10.26
N GLU A 76 11.50 4.04 10.64
CA GLU A 76 10.98 2.90 9.87
C GLU A 76 10.48 3.33 8.50
N ASN A 77 9.76 4.44 8.40
CA ASN A 77 9.29 5.00 7.14
C ASN A 77 10.43 5.43 6.22
N ILE A 78 11.53 5.99 6.78
CA ILE A 78 12.73 6.32 5.99
C ILE A 78 13.37 5.04 5.45
N ILE A 79 13.50 4.00 6.25
CA ILE A 79 14.04 2.71 5.81
C ILE A 79 13.18 2.13 4.69
N ASP A 80 11.86 2.10 4.86
CA ASP A 80 10.93 1.60 3.85
C ASP A 80 11.00 2.42 2.56
N MET A 81 11.13 3.74 2.64
CA MET A 81 11.32 4.63 1.50
C MET A 81 12.62 4.31 0.74
N LEU A 82 13.73 4.10 1.45
CA LEU A 82 15.03 3.77 0.85
C LEU A 82 15.01 2.38 0.20
N LEU A 83 14.32 1.41 0.80
CA LEU A 83 14.18 0.07 0.24
C LEU A 83 13.26 0.08 -0.99
N LEU A 84 12.15 0.82 -0.96
CA LEU A 84 11.31 1.04 -2.13
C LEU A 84 12.08 1.69 -3.28
N ALA A 85 12.99 2.63 -3.00
CA ALA A 85 13.82 3.26 -4.01
C ALA A 85 14.75 2.29 -4.75
N LYS A 86 15.02 1.12 -4.19
CA LYS A 86 15.81 0.04 -4.84
C LYS A 86 14.96 -0.87 -5.71
N THR A 87 13.63 -0.78 -5.67
CA THR A 87 12.73 -1.62 -6.49
C THR A 87 12.68 -1.15 -7.94
N ASN A 88 12.12 -1.95 -8.83
CA ASN A 88 11.95 -1.60 -10.24
C ASN A 88 10.60 -0.91 -10.52
N LYS A 89 9.58 -1.30 -9.75
CA LYS A 89 8.22 -0.76 -9.84
C LYS A 89 7.60 -0.70 -8.47
N ILE A 90 6.73 0.28 -8.26
CA ILE A 90 5.94 0.44 -7.03
C ILE A 90 4.47 0.47 -7.42
N ILE A 91 3.67 -0.44 -6.83
CA ILE A 91 2.21 -0.42 -6.88
C ILE A 91 1.74 0.28 -5.62
N CYS A 92 0.95 1.33 -5.74
CA CYS A 92 0.56 2.14 -4.60
C CYS A 92 -0.81 2.80 -4.80
N SER A 93 -1.39 3.26 -3.70
CA SER A 93 -2.44 4.26 -3.68
C SER A 93 -1.85 5.67 -3.87
N ASN A 94 -2.67 6.69 -3.69
CA ASN A 94 -2.18 8.07 -3.65
C ASN A 94 -1.54 8.35 -2.28
N SER A 95 -0.23 8.22 -2.20
CA SER A 95 0.58 8.39 -0.99
C SER A 95 1.89 9.09 -1.32
N HIS A 96 2.44 9.85 -0.37
CA HIS A 96 3.69 10.60 -0.54
C HIS A 96 4.94 9.71 -0.49
N LEU A 97 4.91 8.61 0.25
CA LEU A 97 6.08 7.73 0.41
C LEU A 97 6.58 7.14 -0.92
N PRO A 98 5.71 6.59 -1.80
CA PRO A 98 6.11 6.16 -3.14
C PRO A 98 6.67 7.27 -4.03
N ASP A 99 6.11 8.46 -3.95
CA ASP A 99 6.61 9.62 -4.73
C ASP A 99 8.00 10.05 -4.25
N ALA A 100 8.23 10.11 -2.94
CA ALA A 100 9.54 10.36 -2.35
C ALA A 100 10.55 9.26 -2.73
N SER A 101 10.15 7.99 -2.66
CA SER A 101 11.00 6.86 -3.07
C SER A 101 11.43 6.95 -4.54
N LYS A 102 10.51 7.37 -5.42
CA LYS A 102 10.82 7.63 -6.83
C LYS A 102 11.83 8.76 -7.00
N PHE A 103 11.68 9.85 -6.24
CA PHE A 103 12.59 11.00 -6.30
C PHE A 103 14.02 10.61 -5.90
N ILE A 104 14.18 9.94 -4.75
CA ILE A 104 15.51 9.56 -4.25
C ILE A 104 16.16 8.41 -5.04
N SER A 105 15.41 7.70 -5.87
CA SER A 105 15.95 6.61 -6.70
C SER A 105 16.80 7.09 -7.87
N TYR A 106 16.84 8.39 -8.16
CA TYR A 106 17.62 8.94 -9.28
C TYR A 106 19.09 8.48 -9.22
N PRO A 107 19.72 8.10 -10.36
CA PRO A 107 19.21 8.19 -11.74
C PRO A 107 18.30 7.02 -12.19
N LYS A 108 18.02 6.06 -11.33
CA LYS A 108 17.15 4.92 -11.64
C LYS A 108 15.70 5.40 -11.81
N LYS A 109 15.08 5.10 -12.96
CA LYS A 109 13.70 5.48 -13.26
C LYS A 109 12.73 4.40 -12.75
N ILE A 110 12.23 4.56 -11.53
CA ILE A 110 11.18 3.68 -10.97
C ILE A 110 9.83 4.03 -11.61
N LYS A 111 9.08 3.01 -12.01
CA LYS A 111 7.71 3.18 -12.51
C LYS A 111 6.71 3.05 -11.37
N LEU A 112 5.93 4.10 -11.13
CA LEU A 112 4.78 4.07 -10.21
C LEU A 112 3.52 3.59 -10.95
N ILE A 113 2.80 2.66 -10.33
CA ILE A 113 1.49 2.16 -10.76
C ILE A 113 0.50 2.57 -9.67
N LYS A 114 -0.18 3.70 -9.89
CA LYS A 114 -1.14 4.24 -8.92
C LYS A 114 -2.52 3.67 -9.17
N ILE A 115 -3.09 3.01 -8.16
CA ILE A 115 -4.50 2.56 -8.14
C ILE A 115 -5.33 3.75 -7.71
N LYS A 116 -6.18 4.26 -8.62
CA LYS A 116 -6.98 5.46 -8.41
C LYS A 116 -8.46 5.08 -8.33
N ASN A 117 -9.04 5.19 -7.15
CA ASN A 117 -10.45 4.93 -6.89
C ASN A 117 -11.29 6.21 -6.77
N GLY A 118 -10.73 7.37 -7.15
CA GLY A 118 -11.38 8.66 -7.05
C GLY A 118 -11.30 9.30 -5.66
N ASN A 119 -12.04 10.40 -5.47
CA ASN A 119 -12.04 11.16 -4.23
C ASN A 119 -13.09 10.62 -3.26
N ASN A 120 -12.78 10.66 -1.97
CA ASN A 120 -13.65 10.29 -0.88
C ASN A 120 -14.23 11.55 -0.20
N SER A 121 -15.22 11.37 0.67
CA SER A 121 -15.74 12.43 1.53
C SER A 121 -14.78 12.75 2.69
N GLU A 122 -14.82 13.99 3.19
CA GLU A 122 -14.12 14.40 4.41
C GLU A 122 -14.82 13.88 5.66
N ASN A 123 -16.13 13.65 5.59
CA ASN A 123 -16.89 13.07 6.69
C ASN A 123 -16.65 11.54 6.73
N ILE A 124 -16.15 11.07 7.89
CA ILE A 124 -15.74 9.67 8.07
C ILE A 124 -16.88 8.69 7.85
N LEU A 125 -18.08 8.98 8.34
CA LEU A 125 -19.24 8.10 8.19
C LEU A 125 -19.70 8.00 6.73
N ILE A 126 -19.76 9.13 6.04
CA ILE A 126 -20.09 9.18 4.61
C ILE A 126 -19.00 8.46 3.82
N ALA A 127 -17.72 8.66 4.15
CA ALA A 127 -16.59 8.01 3.50
C ALA A 127 -16.66 6.48 3.60
N GLN A 128 -16.96 5.95 4.78
CA GLN A 128 -17.11 4.50 5.01
C GLN A 128 -18.29 3.93 4.22
N CYS A 129 -19.45 4.59 4.27
CA CYS A 129 -20.65 4.19 3.54
C CYS A 129 -20.40 4.18 2.03
N LEU A 130 -19.85 5.26 1.48
CA LEU A 130 -19.52 5.37 0.06
C LEU A 130 -18.49 4.34 -0.40
N TRP A 131 -17.47 4.07 0.44
CA TRP A 131 -16.48 3.05 0.13
C TRP A 131 -17.11 1.66 0.04
N TYR A 132 -17.98 1.31 1.01
CA TYR A 132 -18.69 0.03 1.03
C TYR A 132 -19.59 -0.14 -0.19
N ILE A 133 -20.35 0.90 -0.55
CA ILE A 133 -21.23 0.92 -1.74
C ILE A 133 -20.37 0.71 -2.99
N LYS A 134 -19.35 1.53 -3.20
CA LYS A 134 -18.49 1.46 -4.40
C LYS A 134 -17.72 0.16 -4.52
N LYS A 135 -17.36 -0.47 -3.40
CA LYS A 135 -16.70 -1.78 -3.39
C LYS A 135 -17.61 -2.89 -3.96
N ASN A 136 -18.92 -2.78 -3.71
CA ASN A 136 -19.88 -3.83 -4.08
C ASN A 136 -20.61 -3.53 -5.40
N LEU A 137 -20.48 -2.32 -5.95
CA LEU A 137 -21.07 -1.96 -7.24
C LEU A 137 -20.20 -2.43 -8.40
N PRO A 138 -20.81 -2.86 -9.51
CA PRO A 138 -20.09 -3.07 -10.77
C PRO A 138 -19.43 -1.78 -11.28
N GLU A 139 -18.33 -1.90 -12.04
CA GLU A 139 -17.59 -0.75 -12.60
C GLU A 139 -18.49 0.17 -13.44
N PHE A 140 -19.39 -0.39 -14.26
CA PHE A 140 -20.30 0.39 -15.11
C PHE A 140 -21.34 1.22 -14.34
N LEU A 141 -21.59 0.90 -13.06
CA LEU A 141 -22.42 1.67 -12.13
C LEU A 141 -21.59 2.59 -11.21
N GLY A 142 -20.33 2.83 -11.55
CA GLY A 142 -19.43 3.67 -10.76
C GLY A 142 -18.75 2.96 -9.58
N GLY A 143 -18.76 1.63 -9.55
CA GLY A 143 -18.00 0.82 -8.62
C GLY A 143 -16.49 0.88 -8.87
N PHE A 144 -15.73 0.30 -7.97
CA PHE A 144 -14.27 0.22 -8.15
C PHE A 144 -13.92 -0.79 -9.25
N LYS A 145 -12.92 -0.44 -10.02
CA LYS A 145 -12.31 -1.36 -10.99
C LYS A 145 -11.65 -2.51 -10.24
N ILE A 146 -12.06 -3.74 -10.52
CA ILE A 146 -11.55 -4.97 -9.91
C ILE A 146 -10.37 -5.49 -10.72
#